data_662f9ef15a020ba6600154d80c079626
#
_entry.id   662f9ef15a020ba6600154d80c079626
#
_cell.length_a   1.000
_cell.length_b   1.000
_cell.length_c   1.000
_cell.angle_alpha   90.00
_cell.angle_beta   90.00
_cell.angle_gamma   90.00
#
_symmetry.space_group_name_H-M   'P 1'
#
loop_
_entity.id
_entity.type
_entity.pdbx_description
1 polymer ?
#
loop_
_entity_poly.entity_id
_entity_poly.type
_entity_poly.pdbx_seq_one_letter_code
_entity_poly.pdbx_strand_id
1 'polypeptide(L)'
;LVSVSSALIGLGSIIIFNQYKHLTTMDPLRVGAQVISGIGFLGAGAILKTGSTIKGLTTAASLWGVASIGLFVGYGLIVPTLIATIIIYISLDVVKYYTDYLFKKRSLTLIDIFAKDVIGQIGEIGAILFNYGINIKKISIENLELSSI
;
A
#
# COMPACT_ATOMS: atom_id res chain seq x y z
N LEU A 1 -1.75 13.81 4.31
CA LEU A 1 -3.06 14.04 4.95
C LEU A 1 -3.21 13.21 6.22
N VAL A 2 -3.14 11.88 6.17
CA VAL A 2 -3.33 10.99 7.33
C VAL A 2 -2.46 11.41 8.53
N SER A 3 -1.15 11.62 8.32
CA SER A 3 -0.24 12.04 9.38
C SER A 3 -0.63 13.39 10.01
N VAL A 4 -0.96 14.37 9.17
CA VAL A 4 -1.36 15.71 9.66
C VAL A 4 -2.67 15.64 10.44
N SER A 5 -3.66 14.91 9.94
CA SER A 5 -4.93 14.73 10.65
C SER A 5 -4.74 14.03 11.99
N SER A 6 -3.92 12.97 12.03
CA SER A 6 -3.59 12.27 13.28
C SER A 6 -2.83 13.18 14.28
N ALA A 7 -1.90 14.02 13.79
CA ALA A 7 -1.19 14.97 14.61
C ALA A 7 -2.13 16.02 15.23
N LEU A 8 -3.07 16.54 14.44
CA LEU A 8 -4.09 17.48 14.94
C LEU A 8 -4.96 16.84 16.03
N ILE A 9 -5.36 15.58 15.86
CA ILE A 9 -6.15 14.84 16.85
C ILE A 9 -5.32 14.61 18.12
N GLY A 10 -4.05 14.22 18.00
CA GLY A 10 -3.16 14.04 19.15
C GLY A 10 -2.96 15.34 19.92
N LEU A 11 -2.62 16.42 19.22
CA LEU A 11 -2.44 17.75 19.81
C LEU A 11 -3.73 18.24 20.48
N GLY A 12 -4.87 18.11 19.80
CA GLY A 12 -6.17 18.50 20.32
C GLY A 12 -6.52 17.74 21.60
N SER A 13 -6.25 16.43 21.66
CA SER A 13 -6.48 15.61 22.84
C SER A 13 -5.70 16.12 24.06
N ILE A 14 -4.43 16.48 23.89
CA ILE A 14 -3.59 17.01 24.97
C ILE A 14 -4.04 18.40 25.40
N ILE A 15 -4.38 19.28 24.46
CA ILE A 15 -4.88 20.63 24.78
C ILE A 15 -6.18 20.54 25.62
N ILE A 16 -7.15 19.77 25.16
CA ILE A 16 -8.44 19.60 25.83
C ILE A 16 -8.22 18.97 27.23
N PHE A 17 -7.39 17.93 27.31
CA PHE A 17 -7.07 17.32 28.60
C PHE A 17 -6.48 18.35 29.58
N ASN A 18 -5.48 19.12 29.16
CA ASN A 18 -4.85 20.13 30.01
C ASN A 18 -5.83 21.22 30.48
N GLN A 19 -6.79 21.60 29.63
CA GLN A 19 -7.79 22.62 29.93
C GLN A 19 -8.83 22.12 30.95
N TYR A 20 -9.22 20.84 30.89
CA TYR A 20 -10.33 20.30 31.65
C TYR A 20 -9.94 19.25 32.70
N LYS A 21 -8.64 18.95 32.89
CA LYS A 21 -8.15 17.91 33.82
C LYS A 21 -8.60 18.11 35.29
N HIS A 22 -8.96 19.33 35.66
CA HIS A 22 -9.46 19.64 37.03
C HIS A 22 -10.96 19.41 37.16
N LEU A 23 -11.70 19.28 36.06
CA LEU A 23 -13.15 19.16 36.04
C LEU A 23 -13.62 17.72 35.69
N THR A 24 -12.74 16.90 35.16
CA THR A 24 -13.10 15.54 34.68
C THR A 24 -11.90 14.59 34.69
N THR A 25 -12.17 13.30 34.85
CA THR A 25 -11.20 12.20 34.73
C THR A 25 -11.10 11.71 33.27
N MET A 26 -10.79 12.62 32.34
CA MET A 26 -10.67 12.30 30.91
C MET A 26 -9.34 11.60 30.63
N ASP A 27 -9.39 10.54 29.81
CA ASP A 27 -8.19 9.91 29.26
C ASP A 27 -7.80 10.56 27.92
N PRO A 28 -6.66 11.29 27.86
CA PRO A 28 -6.24 11.97 26.64
C PRO A 28 -5.85 11.00 25.51
N LEU A 29 -5.55 9.73 25.81
CA LEU A 29 -5.16 8.74 24.82
C LEU A 29 -6.36 8.07 24.14
N ARG A 30 -7.56 8.21 24.71
CA ARG A 30 -8.76 7.54 24.20
C ARG A 30 -9.11 7.92 22.76
N VAL A 31 -8.97 9.20 22.42
CA VAL A 31 -9.24 9.68 21.05
C VAL A 31 -8.19 9.17 20.09
N GLY A 32 -6.93 9.13 20.50
CA GLY A 32 -5.85 8.54 19.70
C GLY A 32 -6.04 7.04 19.44
N ALA A 33 -6.54 6.29 20.41
CA ALA A 33 -6.87 4.88 20.23
C ALA A 33 -7.93 4.68 19.14
N GLN A 34 -8.91 5.60 19.02
CA GLN A 34 -9.90 5.57 17.95
C GLN A 34 -9.29 5.88 16.58
N VAL A 35 -8.28 6.75 16.50
CA VAL A 35 -7.54 7.00 15.26
C VAL A 35 -6.87 5.71 14.79
N ILE A 36 -6.15 5.02 15.66
CA ILE A 36 -5.44 3.77 15.33
C ILE A 36 -6.42 2.69 14.88
N SER A 37 -7.57 2.57 15.52
CA SER A 37 -8.64 1.66 15.10
C SER A 37 -9.22 2.05 13.74
N GLY A 38 -9.50 3.34 13.52
CA GLY A 38 -10.09 3.87 12.28
C GLY A 38 -9.19 3.72 11.05
N ILE A 39 -7.88 3.83 11.21
CA ILE A 39 -6.91 3.61 10.13
C ILE A 39 -6.94 2.17 9.61
N GLY A 40 -7.37 1.21 10.42
CA GLY A 40 -7.56 -0.17 9.98
C GLY A 40 -8.51 -0.28 8.79
N PHE A 41 -9.57 0.52 8.73
CA PHE A 41 -10.50 0.59 7.59
C PHE A 41 -9.82 1.10 6.31
N LEU A 42 -9.01 2.16 6.40
CA LEU A 42 -8.25 2.68 5.26
C LEU A 42 -7.18 1.68 4.80
N GLY A 43 -6.52 1.02 5.74
CA GLY A 43 -5.58 -0.06 5.45
C GLY A 43 -6.24 -1.22 4.71
N ALA A 44 -7.40 -1.67 5.16
CA ALA A 44 -8.17 -2.72 4.49
C ALA A 44 -8.59 -2.29 3.08
N GLY A 45 -8.99 -1.03 2.88
CA GLY A 45 -9.33 -0.46 1.58
C GLY A 45 -8.17 -0.38 0.59
N ALA A 46 -6.92 -0.35 1.10
CA ALA A 46 -5.72 -0.36 0.27
C ALA A 46 -5.32 -1.77 -0.21
N ILE A 47 -5.88 -2.83 0.37
CA ILE A 47 -5.55 -4.22 0.05
C ILE A 47 -6.49 -4.73 -1.04
N LEU A 48 -5.91 -5.10 -2.19
CA LEU A 48 -6.63 -5.64 -3.33
C LEU A 48 -6.25 -7.11 -3.55
N LYS A 49 -7.26 -7.97 -3.68
CA LYS A 49 -7.08 -9.38 -4.04
C LYS A 49 -7.56 -9.60 -5.47
N THR A 50 -6.66 -10.02 -6.35
CA THR A 50 -6.99 -10.38 -7.73
C THR A 50 -6.55 -11.83 -7.98
N GLY A 51 -7.52 -12.75 -7.98
CA GLY A 51 -7.25 -14.18 -8.03
C GLY A 51 -6.46 -14.66 -6.82
N SER A 52 -5.27 -15.24 -7.04
CA SER A 52 -4.34 -15.69 -5.99
C SER A 52 -3.35 -14.61 -5.54
N THR A 53 -3.38 -13.42 -6.14
CA THR A 53 -2.41 -12.35 -5.86
C THR A 53 -3.04 -11.32 -4.93
N ILE A 54 -2.30 -10.94 -3.88
CA ILE A 54 -2.68 -9.87 -2.95
C ILE A 54 -1.71 -8.70 -3.16
N LYS A 55 -2.24 -7.51 -3.38
CA LYS A 55 -1.49 -6.25 -3.53
C LYS A 55 -1.89 -5.27 -2.44
N GLY A 56 -1.02 -4.30 -2.13
CA GLY A 56 -1.32 -3.21 -1.19
C GLY A 56 -1.02 -3.48 0.29
N LEU A 57 -0.49 -4.65 0.66
CA LEU A 57 -0.13 -4.97 2.06
C LEU A 57 0.87 -3.95 2.64
N THR A 58 1.93 -3.63 1.90
CA THR A 58 2.93 -2.64 2.32
C THR A 58 2.31 -1.24 2.44
N THR A 59 1.42 -0.88 1.51
CA THR A 59 0.68 0.40 1.55
C THR A 59 -0.20 0.48 2.80
N ALA A 60 -0.94 -0.58 3.12
CA ALA A 60 -1.76 -0.64 4.32
C ALA A 60 -0.94 -0.49 5.60
N ALA A 61 0.19 -1.20 5.69
CA ALA A 61 1.13 -1.08 6.82
C ALA A 61 1.72 0.34 6.92
N SER A 62 2.08 0.96 5.79
CA SER A 62 2.58 2.33 5.74
C SER A 62 1.55 3.35 6.21
N LEU A 63 0.28 3.20 5.84
CA LEU A 63 -0.80 4.08 6.30
C LEU A 63 -0.94 4.03 7.83
N TRP A 64 -0.87 2.83 8.41
CA TRP A 64 -0.91 2.65 9.86
C TRP A 64 0.29 3.30 10.54
N GLY A 65 1.50 3.10 10.02
CA GLY A 65 2.73 3.72 10.52
C GLY A 65 2.69 5.25 10.46
N VAL A 66 2.28 5.82 9.33
CA VAL A 66 2.17 7.27 9.11
C VAL A 66 1.12 7.91 10.04
N ALA A 67 0.01 7.22 10.32
CA ALA A 67 -0.99 7.67 11.28
C ALA A 67 -0.43 7.72 12.70
N SER A 68 0.29 6.66 13.10
CA SER A 68 0.94 6.56 14.41
C SER A 68 2.00 7.65 14.60
N ILE A 69 2.86 7.87 13.60
CA ILE A 69 3.85 8.95 13.58
C ILE A 69 3.17 10.31 13.83
N GLY A 70 2.10 10.60 13.06
CA GLY A 70 1.36 11.84 13.22
C GLY A 70 0.80 12.00 14.64
N LEU A 71 0.14 10.96 15.15
CA LEU A 71 -0.46 10.98 16.48
C LEU A 71 0.57 11.27 17.58
N PHE A 72 1.72 10.60 17.56
CA PHE A 72 2.76 10.80 18.56
C PHE A 72 3.45 12.17 18.45
N VAL A 73 3.59 12.71 17.22
CA VAL A 73 4.00 14.12 17.05
C VAL A 73 2.99 15.06 17.72
N GLY A 74 1.70 14.83 17.52
CA GLY A 74 0.64 15.60 18.14
C GLY A 74 0.65 15.53 19.68
N TYR A 75 1.07 14.41 20.26
CA TYR A 75 1.29 14.25 21.69
C TYR A 75 2.58 14.92 22.21
N GLY A 76 3.40 15.50 21.33
CA GLY A 76 4.66 16.13 21.69
C GLY A 76 5.83 15.16 21.85
N LEU A 77 5.67 13.89 21.48
CA LEU A 77 6.69 12.86 21.59
C LEU A 77 7.63 12.89 20.37
N ILE A 78 8.35 14.00 20.17
CA ILE A 78 9.13 14.27 18.96
C ILE A 78 10.28 13.28 18.80
N VAL A 79 11.10 13.08 19.85
CA VAL A 79 12.33 12.25 19.75
C VAL A 79 12.01 10.78 19.45
N PRO A 80 11.15 10.08 20.20
CA PRO A 80 10.81 8.68 19.87
C PRO A 80 10.12 8.57 18.51
N THR A 81 9.34 9.56 18.10
CA THR A 81 8.69 9.56 16.79
C THR A 81 9.70 9.70 15.66
N LEU A 82 10.74 10.52 15.83
CA LEU A 82 11.80 10.66 14.83
C LEU A 82 12.55 9.32 14.64
N ILE A 83 12.89 8.65 15.75
CA ILE A 83 13.54 7.33 15.71
C ILE A 83 12.65 6.30 15.00
N ALA A 84 11.37 6.24 15.37
CA ALA A 84 10.41 5.35 14.73
C ALA A 84 10.26 5.61 13.23
N THR A 85 10.24 6.89 12.82
CA THR A 85 10.16 7.29 11.40
C THR A 85 11.36 6.77 10.61
N ILE A 86 12.57 6.90 11.15
CA ILE A 86 13.80 6.41 10.52
C ILE A 86 13.74 4.87 10.38
N ILE A 87 13.32 4.16 11.45
CA ILE A 87 13.21 2.70 11.41
C ILE A 87 12.19 2.24 10.37
N ILE A 88 11.02 2.89 10.31
CA ILE A 88 9.97 2.56 9.33
C ILE A 88 10.48 2.83 7.91
N TYR A 89 11.14 3.96 7.67
CA TYR A 89 11.69 4.32 6.37
C TYR A 89 12.71 3.28 5.88
N ILE A 90 13.68 2.94 6.73
CA ILE A 90 14.68 1.90 6.43
C ILE A 90 14.01 0.55 6.16
N SER A 91 13.02 0.16 6.96
CA SER A 91 12.30 -1.11 6.79
C SER A 91 11.59 -1.18 5.43
N LEU A 92 10.98 -0.09 4.96
CA LEU A 92 10.31 -0.03 3.66
C LEU A 92 11.31 -0.16 2.50
N ASP A 93 12.46 0.53 2.57
CA ASP A 93 13.50 0.43 1.55
C ASP A 93 14.14 -0.96 1.51
N VAL A 94 14.43 -1.56 2.67
CA VAL A 94 14.97 -2.92 2.77
C VAL A 94 14.00 -3.94 2.17
N VAL A 95 12.71 -3.87 2.53
CA VAL A 95 11.68 -4.78 1.99
C VAL A 95 11.59 -4.64 0.47
N LYS A 96 11.60 -3.42 -0.06
CA LYS A 96 11.58 -3.17 -1.51
C LYS A 96 12.81 -3.79 -2.19
N TYR A 97 14.01 -3.54 -1.65
CA TYR A 97 15.26 -4.08 -2.20
C TYR A 97 15.25 -5.61 -2.26
N TYR A 98 14.85 -6.28 -1.17
CA TYR A 98 14.75 -7.74 -1.13
C TYR A 98 13.67 -8.28 -2.07
N THR A 99 12.54 -7.61 -2.15
CA THR A 99 11.46 -7.98 -3.07
C THR A 99 11.94 -7.91 -4.51
N ASP A 100 12.54 -6.78 -4.92
CA ASP A 100 13.06 -6.60 -6.26
C ASP A 100 14.19 -7.62 -6.58
N TYR A 101 15.05 -7.92 -5.62
CA TYR A 101 16.11 -8.93 -5.77
C TYR A 101 15.55 -10.33 -5.99
N LEU A 102 14.54 -10.74 -5.21
CA LEU A 102 13.91 -12.06 -5.32
C LEU A 102 13.08 -12.21 -6.59
N PHE A 103 12.37 -11.16 -6.99
CA PHE A 103 11.53 -11.18 -8.20
C PHE A 103 12.35 -11.02 -9.48
N LYS A 104 13.49 -10.32 -9.46
CA LYS A 104 14.42 -10.22 -10.61
C LYS A 104 14.94 -11.59 -11.07
N LYS A 105 14.99 -12.56 -10.16
CA LYS A 105 15.36 -13.96 -10.47
C LYS A 105 14.24 -14.76 -11.19
N ARG A 106 13.02 -14.23 -11.24
CA ARG A 106 11.86 -14.76 -11.98
C ARG A 106 11.36 -13.74 -12.99
N SER A 107 12.25 -13.24 -13.86
CA SER A 107 11.84 -12.31 -14.90
C SER A 107 10.89 -13.01 -15.87
N LEU A 108 9.60 -12.80 -15.64
CA LEU A 108 8.58 -13.01 -16.66
C LEU A 108 8.65 -11.78 -17.57
N THR A 109 9.00 -11.97 -18.81
CA THR A 109 8.90 -10.92 -19.82
C THR A 109 7.45 -10.80 -20.23
N LEU A 110 6.87 -9.63 -20.06
CA LEU A 110 5.55 -9.32 -20.58
C LEU A 110 5.72 -8.95 -22.05
N ILE A 111 4.98 -9.62 -22.92
CA ILE A 111 4.96 -9.34 -24.35
C ILE A 111 3.52 -8.93 -24.68
N ASP A 112 3.33 -7.70 -25.12
CA ASP A 112 2.04 -7.21 -25.58
C ASP A 112 2.00 -7.37 -27.11
N ILE A 113 1.06 -8.17 -27.60
CA ILE A 113 0.88 -8.44 -29.02
C ILE A 113 -0.46 -7.86 -29.44
N PHE A 114 -0.41 -6.86 -30.32
CA PHE A 114 -1.59 -6.30 -30.95
C PHE A 114 -1.88 -7.05 -32.25
N ALA A 115 -3.00 -7.73 -32.31
CA ALA A 115 -3.39 -8.52 -33.46
C ALA A 115 -4.90 -8.37 -33.72
N LYS A 116 -5.32 -8.60 -34.99
CA LYS A 116 -6.75 -8.66 -35.32
C LYS A 116 -7.35 -9.92 -34.71
N ASP A 117 -8.59 -9.85 -34.28
CA ASP A 117 -9.31 -11.02 -33.77
C ASP A 117 -9.69 -11.93 -34.92
N VAL A 118 -8.88 -12.97 -35.15
CA VAL A 118 -9.07 -14.00 -36.17
C VAL A 118 -9.02 -15.38 -35.54
N ILE A 119 -9.90 -16.26 -35.96
CA ILE A 119 -9.98 -17.63 -35.45
C ILE A 119 -8.63 -18.34 -35.68
N GLY A 120 -8.04 -18.88 -34.61
CA GLY A 120 -6.78 -19.64 -34.66
C GLY A 120 -5.51 -18.82 -34.41
N GLN A 121 -5.57 -17.50 -34.32
CA GLN A 121 -4.40 -16.61 -34.18
C GLN A 121 -3.58 -16.85 -32.92
N ILE A 122 -4.24 -17.20 -31.83
CA ILE A 122 -3.54 -17.55 -30.56
C ILE A 122 -2.67 -18.80 -30.75
N GLY A 123 -3.15 -19.76 -31.55
CA GLY A 123 -2.41 -20.96 -31.88
C GLY A 123 -1.14 -20.67 -32.74
N GLU A 124 -1.25 -19.79 -33.72
CA GLU A 124 -0.11 -19.37 -34.55
C GLU A 124 0.94 -18.63 -33.73
N ILE A 125 0.51 -17.68 -32.88
CA ILE A 125 1.40 -16.96 -31.96
C ILE A 125 2.09 -17.94 -31.00
N GLY A 126 1.34 -18.91 -30.48
CA GLY A 126 1.88 -19.96 -29.61
C GLY A 126 2.93 -20.82 -30.31
N ALA A 127 2.70 -21.21 -31.57
CA ALA A 127 3.64 -21.98 -32.35
C ALA A 127 4.93 -21.20 -32.67
N ILE A 128 4.81 -19.91 -32.99
CA ILE A 128 5.98 -19.04 -33.21
C ILE A 128 6.81 -18.95 -31.93
N LEU A 129 6.19 -18.64 -30.78
CA LEU A 129 6.88 -18.52 -29.50
C LEU A 129 7.55 -19.85 -29.08
N PHE A 130 6.90 -20.98 -29.35
CA PHE A 130 7.46 -22.31 -29.12
C PHE A 130 8.73 -22.56 -29.95
N ASN A 131 8.74 -22.19 -31.21
CA ASN A 131 9.91 -22.34 -32.11
C ASN A 131 11.11 -21.50 -31.63
N TYR A 132 10.88 -20.41 -30.95
CA TYR A 132 11.92 -19.61 -30.30
C TYR A 132 12.27 -20.06 -28.86
N GLY A 133 11.75 -21.21 -28.41
CA GLY A 133 12.02 -21.74 -27.06
C GLY A 133 11.40 -20.93 -25.91
N ILE A 134 10.40 -20.11 -26.22
CA ILE A 134 9.74 -19.24 -25.22
C ILE A 134 8.57 -20.01 -24.58
N ASN A 135 8.64 -20.20 -23.27
CA ASN A 135 7.57 -20.88 -22.52
C ASN A 135 6.54 -19.86 -22.02
N ILE A 136 5.32 -19.97 -22.50
CA ILE A 136 4.19 -19.12 -22.13
C ILE A 136 3.69 -19.52 -20.74
N LYS A 137 3.74 -18.59 -19.77
CA LYS A 137 3.27 -18.81 -18.39
C LYS A 137 1.81 -18.36 -18.20
N LYS A 138 1.40 -17.32 -18.89
CA LYS A 138 0.05 -16.73 -18.76
C LYS A 138 -0.30 -16.00 -20.06
N ILE A 139 -1.52 -16.18 -20.53
CA ILE A 139 -2.11 -15.41 -21.61
C ILE A 139 -3.26 -14.58 -21.00
N SER A 140 -3.30 -13.30 -21.29
CA SER A 140 -4.42 -12.41 -20.99
C SER A 140 -4.86 -11.77 -22.29
N ILE A 141 -6.13 -11.86 -22.61
CA ILE A 141 -6.71 -11.30 -23.83
C ILE A 141 -7.58 -10.13 -23.39
N GLU A 142 -7.28 -8.96 -23.92
CA GLU A 142 -8.09 -7.76 -23.75
C GLU A 142 -8.61 -7.35 -25.12
N ASN A 143 -9.93 -7.20 -25.24
CA ASN A 143 -10.52 -6.62 -26.43
C ASN A 143 -10.37 -5.10 -26.34
N LEU A 144 -9.53 -4.53 -27.20
CA LEU A 144 -9.49 -3.10 -27.38
C LEU A 144 -10.75 -2.72 -28.18
N GLU A 145 -11.78 -2.23 -27.50
CA GLU A 145 -12.84 -1.48 -28.18
C GLU A 145 -12.18 -0.25 -28.82
N LEU A 146 -12.01 -0.29 -30.13
CA LEU A 146 -11.72 0.90 -30.92
C LEU A 146 -12.93 1.83 -30.74
N SER A 147 -12.85 2.73 -29.76
CA SER A 147 -13.74 3.87 -29.67
C SER A 147 -13.62 4.59 -31.01
N SER A 148 -14.60 4.37 -31.85
CA SER A 148 -14.78 5.08 -33.12
C SER A 148 -14.92 6.58 -32.80
N ILE A 149 -13.88 7.34 -33.22
CA ILE A 149 -13.96 8.79 -33.37
C ILE A 149 -14.87 9.11 -34.56
#